data_530c14e4975d1eedb13dfd9d154f5b42
#
_entry.id   530c14e4975d1eedb13dfd9d154f5b42
#
_cell.length_a   1.000
_cell.length_b   1.000
_cell.length_c   1.000
_cell.angle_alpha   90.00
_cell.angle_beta   90.00
_cell.angle_gamma   90.00
#
_symmetry.space_group_name_H-M   'P 1'
#
loop_
_entity.id
_entity.type
_entity.pdbx_description
1 polymer ?
#
loop_
_entity_poly.entity_id
_entity_poly.type
_entity_poly.pdbx_seq_one_letter_code
_entity_poly.pdbx_strand_id
1 'polypeptide(L)'
;MEVKWGLVPDMGITQTLPRLLPIDVAKELTFTGRILPGSEAADIGLVTRTADDPLTAALALADEITQKSPDAVRAAKRLYNETWVSNDAAGALARESELQADLIGKPNQIAAVMAGMSGERGVFADPA
;
A
#
# COMPACT_ATOMS: atom_id res chain seq x y z
N MET A 1 4.58 15.03 17.24
CA MET A 1 5.52 15.54 18.27
C MET A 1 5.78 17.04 18.13
N GLU A 2 5.55 17.60 16.97
CA GLU A 2 5.83 19.02 16.61
C GLU A 2 5.06 19.99 17.49
N VAL A 3 3.81 19.67 17.85
CA VAL A 3 2.97 20.50 18.72
C VAL A 3 3.61 20.74 20.11
N LYS A 4 4.40 19.79 20.60
CA LYS A 4 5.18 19.92 21.83
C LYS A 4 6.19 21.09 21.78
N TRP A 5 6.59 21.47 20.58
CA TRP A 5 7.54 22.56 20.29
C TRP A 5 6.84 23.81 19.76
N GLY A 6 5.50 23.84 19.80
CA GLY A 6 4.72 24.96 19.27
C GLY A 6 4.66 25.00 17.75
N LEU A 7 4.91 23.85 17.09
CA LEU A 7 4.93 23.72 15.64
C LEU A 7 3.76 22.86 15.14
N VAL A 8 3.41 23.00 13.87
CA VAL A 8 2.47 22.10 13.19
C VAL A 8 3.22 20.96 12.52
N PRO A 9 2.59 19.80 12.31
CA PRO A 9 3.17 18.73 11.50
C PRO A 9 3.37 19.17 10.05
N ASP A 10 4.60 19.12 9.53
CA ASP A 10 4.99 19.67 8.23
C ASP A 10 5.71 18.65 7.30
N MET A 11 5.86 17.41 7.74
CA MET A 11 6.54 16.34 6.99
C MET A 11 5.59 15.54 6.07
N GLY A 12 4.59 16.22 5.46
CA GLY A 12 3.66 15.58 4.51
C GLY A 12 2.55 14.74 5.18
N ILE A 13 2.34 14.89 6.48
CA ILE A 13 1.33 14.12 7.24
C ILE A 13 -0.09 14.35 6.71
N THR A 14 -0.39 15.54 6.18
CA THR A 14 -1.68 15.89 5.58
C THR A 14 -1.98 15.08 4.30
N GLN A 15 -0.97 14.49 3.68
CA GLN A 15 -1.11 13.66 2.48
C GLN A 15 -1.20 12.17 2.82
N THR A 16 -0.63 11.74 3.92
CA THR A 16 -0.54 10.32 4.30
C THR A 16 -1.60 9.92 5.32
N LEU A 17 -1.82 10.73 6.35
CA LEU A 17 -2.69 10.39 7.48
C LEU A 17 -4.17 10.22 7.09
N PRO A 18 -4.77 11.03 6.18
CA PRO A 18 -6.17 10.86 5.76
C PRO A 18 -6.47 9.51 5.11
N ARG A 19 -5.43 8.80 4.65
CA ARG A 19 -5.55 7.45 4.07
C ARG A 19 -5.48 6.33 5.09
N LEU A 20 -5.14 6.65 6.34
CA LEU A 20 -4.88 5.67 7.40
C LEU A 20 -5.82 5.82 8.58
N LEU A 21 -6.17 7.04 8.97
CA LEU A 21 -6.90 7.34 10.19
C LEU A 21 -8.11 8.26 9.96
N PRO A 22 -9.18 8.07 10.76
CA PRO A 22 -10.22 9.08 10.94
C PRO A 22 -9.64 10.41 11.45
N ILE A 23 -10.25 11.53 11.04
CA ILE A 23 -9.73 12.86 11.34
C ILE A 23 -9.71 13.20 12.85
N ASP A 24 -10.63 12.67 13.62
CA ASP A 24 -10.69 12.86 15.08
C ASP A 24 -9.52 12.18 15.78
N VAL A 25 -9.20 10.94 15.39
CA VAL A 25 -8.04 10.19 15.89
C VAL A 25 -6.73 10.91 15.51
N ALA A 26 -6.61 11.36 14.25
CA ALA A 26 -5.45 12.12 13.78
C ALA A 26 -5.26 13.42 14.58
N LYS A 27 -6.34 14.15 14.88
CA LYS A 27 -6.32 15.37 15.71
C LYS A 27 -5.93 15.07 17.15
N GLU A 28 -6.49 14.04 17.76
CA GLU A 28 -6.13 13.64 19.12
C GLU A 28 -4.64 13.37 19.25
N LEU A 29 -4.09 12.52 18.37
CA LEU A 29 -2.67 12.19 18.36
C LEU A 29 -1.78 13.44 18.13
N THR A 30 -2.20 14.32 17.22
CA THR A 30 -1.47 15.55 16.93
C THR A 30 -1.50 16.52 18.11
N PHE A 31 -2.67 16.78 18.69
CA PHE A 31 -2.83 17.78 19.74
C PHE A 31 -2.22 17.36 21.08
N THR A 32 -2.26 16.07 21.38
CA THR A 32 -1.63 15.53 22.59
C THR A 32 -0.12 15.36 22.44
N GLY A 33 0.37 15.10 21.21
CA GLY A 33 1.76 14.78 20.94
C GLY A 33 2.25 13.54 21.71
N ARG A 34 1.34 12.66 22.15
CA ARG A 34 1.65 11.46 22.92
C ARG A 34 2.44 10.45 22.10
N ILE A 35 3.20 9.63 22.80
CA ILE A 35 3.87 8.48 22.19
C ILE A 35 2.81 7.37 22.01
N LEU A 36 2.79 6.80 20.81
CA LEU A 36 1.88 5.73 20.43
C LEU A 36 2.66 4.40 20.38
N PRO A 37 2.32 3.39 21.21
CA PRO A 37 2.91 2.06 21.10
C PRO A 37 2.54 1.38 19.78
N GLY A 38 3.40 0.49 19.27
CA GLY A 38 3.17 -0.21 18.01
C GLY A 38 1.87 -1.04 18.00
N SER A 39 1.52 -1.70 19.10
CA SER A 39 0.26 -2.44 19.24
C SER A 39 -0.95 -1.53 19.07
N GLU A 40 -0.99 -0.39 19.77
CA GLU A 40 -2.07 0.58 19.63
C GLU A 40 -2.12 1.19 18.22
N ALA A 41 -0.95 1.41 17.61
CA ALA A 41 -0.88 1.88 16.21
C ALA A 41 -1.49 0.87 15.23
N ALA A 42 -1.38 -0.43 15.49
CA ALA A 42 -2.04 -1.47 14.70
C ALA A 42 -3.56 -1.50 14.96
N ASP A 43 -3.97 -1.39 16.22
CA ASP A 43 -5.39 -1.41 16.60
C ASP A 43 -6.19 -0.27 15.95
N ILE A 44 -5.58 0.91 15.80
CA ILE A 44 -6.22 2.06 15.14
C ILE A 44 -5.97 2.15 13.64
N GLY A 45 -5.24 1.20 13.04
CA GLY A 45 -4.97 1.15 11.60
C GLY A 45 -3.85 2.06 11.10
N LEU A 46 -3.07 2.70 12.00
CA LEU A 46 -1.93 3.54 11.59
C LEU A 46 -0.78 2.72 10.98
N VAL A 47 -0.59 1.49 11.46
CA VAL A 47 0.30 0.50 10.86
C VAL A 47 -0.49 -0.76 10.54
N THR A 48 -0.09 -1.48 9.51
CA THR A 48 -0.81 -2.68 9.03
C THR A 48 -0.74 -3.82 10.04
N ARG A 49 0.40 -3.99 10.71
CA ARG A 49 0.66 -5.05 11.70
C ARG A 49 1.89 -4.75 12.53
N THR A 50 2.05 -5.50 13.62
CA THR A 50 3.28 -5.57 14.42
C THR A 50 3.91 -6.94 14.30
N ALA A 51 5.19 -7.06 14.61
CA ALA A 51 5.92 -8.32 14.68
C ALA A 51 7.05 -8.22 15.72
N ASP A 52 7.42 -9.34 16.34
CA ASP A 52 8.56 -9.41 17.27
C ASP A 52 9.88 -9.08 16.56
N ASP A 53 10.04 -9.57 15.32
CA ASP A 53 11.12 -9.20 14.42
C ASP A 53 10.54 -8.57 13.14
N PRO A 54 10.39 -7.23 13.10
CA PRO A 54 9.80 -6.52 11.96
C PRO A 54 10.60 -6.68 10.67
N LEU A 55 11.93 -6.80 10.75
CA LEU A 55 12.78 -6.96 9.56
C LEU A 55 12.52 -8.31 8.89
N THR A 56 12.58 -9.38 9.65
CA THR A 56 12.29 -10.73 9.13
C THR A 56 10.87 -10.82 8.57
N ALA A 57 9.88 -10.24 9.25
CA ALA A 57 8.50 -10.23 8.77
C ALA A 57 8.35 -9.42 7.47
N ALA A 58 9.03 -8.29 7.34
CA ALA A 58 9.01 -7.47 6.12
C ALA A 58 9.69 -8.18 4.94
N LEU A 59 10.82 -8.85 5.18
CA LEU A 59 11.53 -9.62 4.14
C LEU A 59 10.68 -10.81 3.66
N ALA A 60 10.00 -11.50 4.57
CA ALA A 60 9.08 -12.58 4.20
C ALA A 60 7.92 -12.07 3.33
N LEU A 61 7.32 -10.92 3.68
CA LEU A 61 6.29 -10.29 2.85
C LEU A 61 6.83 -9.84 1.49
N ALA A 62 8.04 -9.30 1.45
CA ALA A 62 8.70 -8.92 0.20
C ALA A 62 8.91 -10.16 -0.70
N ASP A 63 9.37 -11.28 -0.14
CA ASP A 63 9.52 -12.53 -0.90
C ASP A 63 8.18 -13.02 -1.46
N GLU A 64 7.10 -12.98 -0.67
CA GLU A 64 5.75 -13.31 -1.15
C GLU A 64 5.32 -12.43 -2.34
N ILE A 65 5.60 -11.12 -2.27
CA ILE A 65 5.30 -10.18 -3.35
C ILE A 65 6.13 -10.49 -4.60
N THR A 66 7.40 -10.89 -4.46
CA THR A 66 8.25 -11.25 -5.61
C THR A 66 7.77 -12.49 -6.37
N GLN A 67 6.88 -13.26 -5.78
CA GLN A 67 6.25 -14.42 -6.42
C GLN A 67 5.03 -14.04 -7.28
N LYS A 68 4.72 -12.77 -7.41
CA LYS A 68 3.63 -12.24 -8.26
C LYS A 68 4.20 -11.57 -9.51
N SER A 69 3.37 -11.42 -10.54
CA SER A 69 3.76 -10.67 -11.74
C SER A 69 4.22 -9.25 -11.38
N PRO A 70 5.47 -8.85 -11.71
CA PRO A 70 5.97 -7.53 -11.38
C PRO A 70 5.20 -6.41 -12.07
N ASP A 71 4.71 -6.63 -13.29
CA ASP A 71 3.88 -5.67 -14.00
C ASP A 71 2.55 -5.44 -13.30
N ALA A 72 1.91 -6.53 -12.83
CA ALA A 72 0.65 -6.44 -12.09
C ALA A 72 0.82 -5.72 -10.74
N VAL A 73 1.89 -6.01 -9.99
CA VAL A 73 2.18 -5.33 -8.71
C VAL A 73 2.42 -3.84 -8.93
N ARG A 74 3.17 -3.46 -9.98
CA ARG A 74 3.42 -2.05 -10.31
C ARG A 74 2.14 -1.34 -10.77
N ALA A 75 1.32 -1.98 -11.60
CA ALA A 75 0.05 -1.44 -12.05
C ALA A 75 -0.92 -1.24 -10.87
N ALA A 76 -1.06 -2.22 -9.98
CA ALA A 76 -1.88 -2.12 -8.77
C ALA A 76 -1.41 -0.99 -7.85
N LYS A 77 -0.08 -0.85 -7.64
CA LYS A 77 0.46 0.27 -6.85
C LYS A 77 0.12 1.62 -7.48
N ARG A 78 0.25 1.75 -8.81
CA ARG A 78 -0.12 2.96 -9.54
C ARG A 78 -1.60 3.26 -9.37
N LEU A 79 -2.46 2.26 -9.60
CA LEU A 79 -3.91 2.38 -9.46
C LEU A 79 -4.30 2.96 -8.09
N TYR A 80 -3.85 2.33 -7.01
CA TYR A 80 -4.17 2.80 -5.65
C TYR A 80 -3.60 4.19 -5.35
N ASN A 81 -2.39 4.50 -5.79
CA ASN A 81 -1.81 5.82 -5.57
C ASN A 81 -2.59 6.94 -6.28
N GLU A 82 -3.14 6.66 -7.46
CA GLU A 82 -3.88 7.62 -8.26
C GLU A 82 -5.36 7.74 -7.85
N THR A 83 -5.99 6.67 -7.35
CA THR A 83 -7.45 6.61 -7.20
C THR A 83 -7.95 6.53 -5.76
N TRP A 84 -7.14 6.09 -4.77
CA TRP A 84 -7.61 5.73 -3.41
C TRP A 84 -8.35 6.82 -2.65
N VAL A 85 -8.04 8.08 -2.90
CA VAL A 85 -8.71 9.23 -2.27
C VAL A 85 -9.43 10.12 -3.29
N SER A 86 -9.59 9.63 -4.52
CA SER A 86 -10.33 10.35 -5.56
C SER A 86 -11.83 10.28 -5.29
N ASN A 87 -12.51 11.41 -5.47
CA ASN A 87 -13.98 11.47 -5.49
C ASN A 87 -14.54 11.24 -6.92
N ASP A 88 -13.67 10.99 -7.91
CA ASP A 88 -14.06 10.70 -9.29
C ASP A 88 -14.16 9.17 -9.52
N ALA A 89 -15.32 8.62 -9.21
CA ALA A 89 -15.58 7.19 -9.40
C ALA A 89 -15.50 6.76 -10.88
N ALA A 90 -15.94 7.60 -11.81
CA ALA A 90 -15.91 7.28 -13.24
C ALA A 90 -14.47 7.23 -13.76
N GLY A 91 -13.64 8.22 -13.40
CA GLY A 91 -12.22 8.24 -13.73
C GLY A 91 -11.46 7.08 -13.09
N ALA A 92 -11.78 6.71 -11.85
CA ALA A 92 -11.16 5.56 -11.19
C ALA A 92 -11.48 4.24 -11.91
N LEU A 93 -12.74 3.99 -12.27
CA LEU A 93 -13.15 2.80 -13.04
C LEU A 93 -12.53 2.77 -14.45
N ALA A 94 -12.43 3.92 -15.12
CA ALA A 94 -11.73 4.01 -16.40
C ALA A 94 -10.26 3.66 -16.25
N ARG A 95 -9.62 4.13 -15.19
CA ARG A 95 -8.22 3.83 -14.89
C ARG A 95 -7.97 2.35 -14.59
N GLU A 96 -8.88 1.70 -13.85
CA GLU A 96 -8.83 0.23 -13.64
C GLU A 96 -8.83 -0.50 -14.98
N SER A 97 -9.75 -0.13 -15.86
CA SER A 97 -9.91 -0.75 -17.18
C SER A 97 -8.69 -0.56 -18.07
N GLU A 98 -8.11 0.64 -18.08
CA GLU A 98 -6.89 0.95 -18.84
C GLU A 98 -5.69 0.11 -18.36
N LEU A 99 -5.41 0.14 -17.05
CA LEU A 99 -4.30 -0.62 -16.49
C LEU A 99 -4.49 -2.13 -16.65
N GLN A 100 -5.71 -2.63 -16.56
CA GLN A 100 -6.01 -4.04 -16.80
C GLN A 100 -5.79 -4.42 -18.27
N ALA A 101 -6.23 -3.60 -19.22
CA ALA A 101 -6.04 -3.84 -20.64
C ALA A 101 -4.55 -3.90 -21.00
N ASP A 102 -3.73 -3.06 -20.37
CA ASP A 102 -2.28 -3.04 -20.57
C ASP A 102 -1.58 -4.32 -20.09
N LEU A 103 -2.18 -5.09 -19.19
CA LEU A 103 -1.61 -6.32 -18.64
C LEU A 103 -2.04 -7.58 -19.40
N ILE A 104 -3.28 -7.63 -19.89
CA ILE A 104 -3.86 -8.83 -20.51
C ILE A 104 -3.04 -9.26 -21.74
N GLY A 105 -2.66 -10.53 -21.78
CA GLY A 105 -1.89 -11.11 -22.87
C GLY A 105 -0.40 -10.81 -22.85
N LYS A 106 0.10 -10.05 -21.87
CA LYS A 106 1.54 -9.79 -21.71
C LYS A 106 2.26 -11.03 -21.13
N PRO A 107 3.57 -11.20 -21.39
CA PRO A 107 4.32 -12.37 -20.94
C PRO A 107 4.21 -12.67 -19.45
N ASN A 108 4.36 -11.67 -18.60
CA ASN A 108 4.27 -11.83 -17.14
C ASN A 108 2.84 -12.15 -16.66
N GLN A 109 1.81 -11.68 -17.37
CA GLN A 109 0.41 -12.05 -17.09
C GLN A 109 0.16 -13.52 -17.44
N ILE A 110 0.63 -13.98 -18.60
CA ILE A 110 0.51 -15.38 -19.02
C ILE A 110 1.27 -16.28 -18.05
N ALA A 111 2.51 -15.92 -17.67
CA ALA A 111 3.30 -16.65 -16.68
C ALA A 111 2.58 -16.77 -15.32
N ALA A 112 1.92 -15.69 -14.88
CA ALA A 112 1.15 -15.70 -13.63
C ALA A 112 -0.07 -16.65 -13.71
N VAL A 113 -0.77 -16.70 -14.85
CA VAL A 113 -1.89 -17.64 -15.07
C VAL A 113 -1.39 -19.08 -15.03
N MET A 114 -0.29 -19.39 -15.74
CA MET A 114 0.29 -20.73 -15.76
C MET A 114 0.72 -21.19 -14.37
N ALA A 115 1.41 -20.32 -13.62
CA ALA A 115 1.81 -20.58 -12.23
C ALA A 115 0.59 -20.82 -11.32
N GLY A 116 -0.46 -20.01 -11.45
CA GLY A 116 -1.70 -20.18 -10.70
C GLY A 116 -2.43 -21.48 -11.00
N MET A 117 -2.38 -21.96 -12.25
CA MET A 117 -3.00 -23.23 -12.65
C MET A 117 -2.18 -24.46 -12.23
N SER A 118 -0.84 -24.38 -12.25
CA SER A 118 0.04 -25.47 -11.85
C SER A 118 0.28 -25.55 -10.34
N GLY A 119 0.04 -24.48 -9.60
CA GLY A 119 0.42 -24.36 -8.18
C GLY A 119 1.92 -24.15 -7.96
N GLU A 120 2.68 -23.89 -9.02
CA GLU A 120 4.12 -23.65 -8.96
C GLU A 120 4.45 -22.15 -8.81
N ARG A 121 5.71 -21.87 -8.45
CA ARG A 121 6.21 -20.49 -8.41
C ARG A 121 6.30 -19.92 -9.82
N GLY A 122 5.76 -18.73 -10.04
CA GLY A 122 5.86 -18.03 -11.32
C GLY A 122 7.29 -17.60 -11.63
N VAL A 123 7.68 -17.74 -12.89
CA VAL A 123 8.94 -17.19 -13.41
C VAL A 123 8.60 -15.99 -14.29
N PHE A 124 9.08 -14.81 -13.91
CA PHE A 124 8.73 -13.56 -14.54
C PHE A 124 9.96 -12.91 -15.20
N ALA A 125 9.73 -12.26 -16.33
CA ALA A 125 10.72 -11.37 -16.94
C ALA A 125 10.75 -10.02 -16.19
N ASP A 126 11.81 -9.25 -16.42
CA ASP A 126 11.88 -7.88 -15.95
C ASP A 126 10.67 -7.09 -16.46
N PRO A 127 10.08 -6.23 -15.62
CA PRO A 127 8.91 -5.47 -16.02
C PRO A 127 9.25 -4.46 -17.12
N ALA A 128 8.32 -4.31 -18.06
CA ALA A 128 8.43 -3.37 -19.17
C ALA A 128 8.26 -1.90 -18.72
#